data_6701c5705403360672daa0b0e7105a46
#
_entry.id   6701c5705403360672daa0b0e7105a46
#
_cell.length_a   1.000
_cell.length_b   1.000
_cell.length_c   1.000
_cell.angle_alpha   90.00
_cell.angle_beta   90.00
_cell.angle_gamma   90.00
#
_symmetry.space_group_name_H-M   'P 1'
#
loop_
_entity.id
_entity.type
_entity.pdbx_description
1 polymer ?
#
loop_
_entity_poly.entity_id
_entity_poly.type
_entity_poly.pdbx_seq_one_letter_code
_entity_poly.pdbx_strand_id
1 'polypeptide(L)'
;PMSKALRLSLGLIVVPGHHRVYSEVSKQVMDILHNQTGLVEQISIDEAFLDISDIQDNSERIAHGLQARINNELQLPCSIGIASNKLVAKIATEVGKALALKRIKAQGLAEPPNAVTVVGLGEEAAFLNPLPADMLWGVGPKTSARLTELGIHTIGDIAKWPESEL
;
A
#
# COMPACT_ATOMS: atom_id res chain seq x y z
N PRO A 1 6.34 -15.82 -15.17
CA PRO A 1 7.01 -17.05 -14.75
C PRO A 1 8.53 -16.94 -14.91
N MET A 2 9.30 -17.54 -13.99
CA MET A 2 10.75 -17.56 -13.99
C MET A 2 11.32 -18.05 -15.35
N SER A 3 10.69 -19.06 -15.94
CA SER A 3 11.08 -19.60 -17.26
C SER A 3 10.99 -18.55 -18.40
N LYS A 4 10.08 -17.57 -18.31
CA LYS A 4 10.01 -16.46 -19.26
C LYS A 4 11.11 -15.43 -19.00
N ALA A 5 11.39 -15.12 -17.73
CA ALA A 5 12.43 -14.17 -17.35
C ALA A 5 13.83 -14.65 -17.79
N LEU A 6 14.14 -15.93 -17.57
CA LEU A 6 15.40 -16.56 -18.01
C LEU A 6 15.60 -16.54 -19.53
N ARG A 7 14.51 -16.59 -20.32
CA ARG A 7 14.58 -16.48 -21.79
C ARG A 7 14.78 -15.05 -22.27
N LEU A 8 14.28 -14.07 -21.51
CA LEU A 8 14.36 -12.64 -21.88
C LEU A 8 15.66 -11.98 -21.45
N SER A 9 16.37 -12.55 -20.47
CA SER A 9 17.63 -12.01 -19.97
C SER A 9 18.65 -13.13 -19.77
N LEU A 10 19.67 -13.19 -20.66
CA LEU A 10 20.73 -14.19 -20.60
C LEU A 10 21.69 -14.03 -19.41
N GLY A 11 21.72 -12.84 -18.80
CA GLY A 11 22.54 -12.53 -17.62
C GLY A 11 21.75 -12.49 -16.30
N LEU A 12 20.53 -13.08 -16.26
CA LEU A 12 19.70 -13.05 -15.06
C LEU A 12 20.31 -13.89 -13.93
N ILE A 13 20.59 -13.24 -12.82
CA ILE A 13 21.01 -13.91 -11.58
C ILE A 13 19.78 -14.33 -10.81
N VAL A 14 19.61 -15.62 -10.58
CA VAL A 14 18.50 -16.19 -9.80
C VAL A 14 18.98 -16.42 -8.37
N VAL A 15 18.37 -15.71 -7.42
CA VAL A 15 18.66 -15.86 -5.99
C VAL A 15 17.53 -16.68 -5.34
N PRO A 16 17.85 -17.73 -4.55
CA PRO A 16 16.85 -18.46 -3.79
C PRO A 16 16.12 -17.56 -2.78
N GLY A 17 14.81 -17.69 -2.68
CA GLY A 17 14.04 -16.99 -1.64
C GLY A 17 14.25 -17.62 -0.26
N HIS A 18 14.49 -16.79 0.76
CA HIS A 18 14.64 -17.23 2.15
C HIS A 18 13.31 -17.06 2.92
N HIS A 19 12.27 -17.77 2.53
CA HIS A 19 10.91 -17.64 3.07
C HIS A 19 10.84 -17.72 4.59
N ARG A 20 11.66 -18.55 5.25
CA ARG A 20 11.71 -18.64 6.71
C ARG A 20 12.15 -17.31 7.34
N VAL A 21 13.20 -16.70 6.81
CA VAL A 21 13.71 -15.40 7.28
C VAL A 21 12.64 -14.32 7.10
N TYR A 22 11.98 -14.29 5.93
CA TYR A 22 10.91 -13.32 5.67
C TYR A 22 9.74 -13.47 6.64
N SER A 23 9.34 -14.71 6.97
CA SER A 23 8.29 -14.98 7.94
C SER A 23 8.68 -14.59 9.37
N GLU A 24 9.94 -14.81 9.76
CA GLU A 24 10.45 -14.39 11.06
C GLU A 24 10.44 -12.87 11.22
N VAL A 25 10.87 -12.13 10.18
CA VAL A 25 10.84 -10.67 10.18
C VAL A 25 9.40 -10.14 10.13
N SER A 26 8.54 -10.74 9.32
CA SER A 26 7.11 -10.41 9.29
C SER A 26 6.47 -10.54 10.67
N LYS A 27 6.77 -11.62 11.40
CA LYS A 27 6.29 -11.81 12.77
C LYS A 27 6.73 -10.67 13.69
N GLN A 28 7.98 -10.24 13.61
CA GLN A 28 8.49 -9.11 14.42
C GLN A 28 7.74 -7.82 14.11
N VAL A 29 7.44 -7.56 12.83
CA VAL A 29 6.58 -6.42 12.44
C VAL A 29 5.20 -6.56 13.05
N MET A 30 4.54 -7.75 12.93
CA MET A 30 3.22 -7.97 13.52
C MET A 30 3.22 -7.81 15.04
N ASP A 31 4.27 -8.24 15.74
CA ASP A 31 4.42 -8.04 17.18
C ASP A 31 4.48 -6.54 17.53
N ILE A 32 5.16 -5.71 16.73
CA ILE A 32 5.16 -4.24 16.89
C ILE A 32 3.75 -3.67 16.71
N LEU A 33 3.02 -4.13 15.70
CA LEU A 33 1.65 -3.68 15.43
C LEU A 33 0.68 -4.09 16.53
N HIS A 34 0.75 -5.32 17.03
CA HIS A 34 -0.07 -5.82 18.14
C HIS A 34 0.21 -5.11 19.47
N ASN A 35 1.40 -4.57 19.65
CA ASN A 35 1.69 -3.72 20.81
C ASN A 35 0.98 -2.36 20.76
N GLN A 36 0.52 -1.93 19.59
CA GLN A 36 -0.24 -0.69 19.42
C GLN A 36 -1.73 -0.88 19.61
N THR A 37 -2.29 -1.97 19.05
CA THR A 37 -3.71 -2.33 19.14
C THR A 37 -3.89 -3.84 19.08
N GLY A 38 -4.92 -4.36 19.76
CA GLY A 38 -5.33 -5.76 19.61
C GLY A 38 -6.04 -6.05 18.28
N LEU A 39 -6.48 -5.01 17.57
CA LEU A 39 -7.26 -5.12 16.34
C LEU A 39 -6.34 -5.01 15.10
N VAL A 40 -5.59 -6.06 14.84
CA VAL A 40 -4.69 -6.19 13.71
C VAL A 40 -5.19 -7.28 12.78
N GLU A 41 -5.35 -6.96 11.50
CA GLU A 41 -5.69 -7.90 10.44
C GLU A 41 -4.51 -8.02 9.47
N GLN A 42 -3.76 -9.11 9.59
CA GLN A 42 -2.69 -9.42 8.67
C GLN A 42 -3.25 -9.92 7.33
N ILE A 43 -2.91 -9.24 6.23
CA ILE A 43 -3.38 -9.56 4.88
C ILE A 43 -2.37 -10.43 4.15
N SER A 44 -1.08 -10.13 4.34
CA SER A 44 0.03 -10.87 3.73
C SER A 44 1.24 -10.88 4.65
N ILE A 45 2.38 -11.36 4.15
CA ILE A 45 3.65 -11.35 4.89
C ILE A 45 4.16 -9.93 5.17
N ASP A 46 3.73 -8.93 4.42
CA ASP A 46 4.22 -7.55 4.42
C ASP A 46 3.11 -6.50 4.52
N GLU A 47 1.85 -6.92 4.65
CA GLU A 47 0.71 -6.01 4.73
C GLU A 47 -0.23 -6.36 5.90
N ALA A 48 -0.66 -5.35 6.64
CA ALA A 48 -1.67 -5.47 7.69
C ALA A 48 -2.53 -4.21 7.78
N PHE A 49 -3.77 -4.38 8.23
CA PHE A 49 -4.62 -3.28 8.69
C PHE A 49 -4.63 -3.25 10.22
N LEU A 50 -4.68 -2.04 10.76
CA LEU A 50 -4.86 -1.78 12.18
C LEU A 50 -6.12 -0.95 12.38
N ASP A 51 -6.98 -1.35 13.29
CA ASP A 51 -8.03 -0.48 13.80
C ASP A 51 -7.52 0.23 15.05
N ILE A 52 -7.47 1.55 14.99
CA ILE A 52 -7.03 2.43 16.07
C ILE A 52 -8.15 3.37 16.54
N SER A 53 -9.41 3.06 16.18
CA SER A 53 -10.59 3.91 16.47
C SER A 53 -10.79 4.15 17.97
N ASP A 54 -10.43 3.17 18.81
CA ASP A 54 -10.57 3.25 20.26
C ASP A 54 -9.36 3.92 20.96
N ILE A 55 -8.32 4.29 20.21
CA ILE A 55 -7.10 4.89 20.77
C ILE A 55 -7.27 6.41 20.84
N GLN A 56 -7.24 6.96 22.05
CA GLN A 56 -7.34 8.41 22.28
C GLN A 56 -6.00 9.10 22.00
N ASP A 57 -5.54 9.04 20.75
CA ASP A 57 -4.33 9.71 20.30
C ASP A 57 -4.47 10.16 18.84
N ASN A 58 -3.59 11.05 18.39
CA ASN A 58 -3.54 11.48 17.01
C ASN A 58 -3.06 10.33 16.10
N SER A 59 -3.87 9.95 15.12
CA SER A 59 -3.61 8.82 14.23
C SER A 59 -2.30 8.97 13.43
N GLU A 60 -1.97 10.20 13.02
CA GLU A 60 -0.73 10.50 12.31
C GLU A 60 0.50 10.33 13.24
N ARG A 61 0.38 10.73 14.51
CA ARG A 61 1.44 10.50 15.51
C ARG A 61 1.66 9.01 15.76
N ILE A 62 0.57 8.23 15.85
CA ILE A 62 0.64 6.77 15.98
C ILE A 62 1.38 6.17 14.78
N ALA A 63 1.02 6.56 13.56
CA ALA A 63 1.63 6.04 12.34
C ALA A 63 3.13 6.39 12.26
N HIS A 64 3.52 7.62 12.56
CA HIS A 64 4.93 8.00 12.61
C HIS A 64 5.69 7.25 13.71
N GLY A 65 5.06 7.00 14.86
CA GLY A 65 5.64 6.19 15.94
C GLY A 65 5.89 4.74 15.50
N LEU A 66 4.91 4.10 14.85
CA LEU A 66 5.04 2.76 14.29
C LEU A 66 6.11 2.69 13.20
N GLN A 67 6.09 3.65 12.27
CA GLN A 67 7.08 3.76 11.20
C GLN A 67 8.50 3.87 11.78
N ALA A 68 8.70 4.75 12.76
CA ALA A 68 9.99 4.93 13.42
C ALA A 68 10.44 3.66 14.15
N ARG A 69 9.55 2.95 14.85
CA ARG A 69 9.87 1.68 15.51
C ARG A 69 10.30 0.62 14.50
N ILE A 70 9.52 0.39 13.44
CA ILE A 70 9.84 -0.60 12.41
C ILE A 70 11.18 -0.27 11.74
N ASN A 71 11.42 1.00 11.42
CA ASN A 71 12.68 1.44 10.83
C ASN A 71 13.87 1.23 11.78
N ASN A 72 13.74 1.60 13.07
CA ASN A 72 14.84 1.55 14.02
C ASN A 72 15.13 0.14 14.51
N GLU A 73 14.09 -0.64 14.80
CA GLU A 73 14.22 -1.98 15.37
C GLU A 73 14.55 -3.03 14.30
N LEU A 74 13.98 -2.91 13.09
CA LEU A 74 14.07 -3.92 12.04
C LEU A 74 14.81 -3.45 10.78
N GLN A 75 15.18 -2.18 10.69
CA GLN A 75 15.82 -1.56 9.52
C GLN A 75 14.99 -1.72 8.23
N LEU A 76 13.67 -1.74 8.38
CA LEU A 76 12.73 -1.86 7.26
C LEU A 76 12.05 -0.53 6.95
N PRO A 77 11.93 -0.14 5.67
CA PRO A 77 11.08 0.97 5.27
C PRO A 77 9.61 0.56 5.46
N CYS A 78 8.80 1.51 5.94
CA CYS A 78 7.38 1.26 6.18
C CYS A 78 6.55 2.43 5.71
N SER A 79 5.64 2.19 4.76
CA SER A 79 4.65 3.20 4.32
C SER A 79 3.29 2.90 4.93
N ILE A 80 2.62 3.92 5.44
CA ILE A 80 1.35 3.81 6.17
C ILE A 80 0.32 4.76 5.57
N GLY A 81 -0.86 4.23 5.24
CA GLY A 81 -2.03 5.02 4.87
C GLY A 81 -3.04 5.06 6.03
N ILE A 82 -3.59 6.21 6.30
CA ILE A 82 -4.60 6.44 7.35
C ILE A 82 -5.86 6.94 6.69
N ALA A 83 -7.00 6.30 6.99
CA ALA A 83 -8.32 6.70 6.51
C ALA A 83 -9.42 6.11 7.38
N SER A 84 -10.67 6.48 7.13
CA SER A 84 -11.85 5.98 7.83
C SER A 84 -12.20 4.52 7.54
N ASN A 85 -11.60 3.92 6.50
CA ASN A 85 -11.83 2.52 6.13
C ASN A 85 -10.61 1.90 5.43
N LYS A 86 -10.57 0.56 5.40
CA LYS A 86 -9.46 -0.24 4.86
C LYS A 86 -9.15 0.05 3.40
N LEU A 87 -10.18 0.23 2.55
CA LEU A 87 -10.01 0.47 1.13
C LEU A 87 -9.25 1.77 0.88
N VAL A 88 -9.70 2.86 1.49
CA VAL A 88 -9.07 4.18 1.34
C VAL A 88 -7.67 4.18 1.96
N ALA A 89 -7.48 3.56 3.14
CA ALA A 89 -6.18 3.45 3.80
C ALA A 89 -5.16 2.73 2.92
N LYS A 90 -5.56 1.61 2.27
CA LYS A 90 -4.66 0.89 1.35
C LYS A 90 -4.29 1.74 0.14
N ILE A 91 -5.26 2.40 -0.49
CA ILE A 91 -5.00 3.29 -1.64
C ILE A 91 -4.12 4.47 -1.20
N ALA A 92 -4.34 5.05 -0.02
CA ALA A 92 -3.50 6.11 0.53
C ALA A 92 -2.04 5.64 0.71
N THR A 93 -1.82 4.40 1.16
CA THR A 93 -0.48 3.81 1.22
C THR A 93 0.18 3.77 -0.16
N GLU A 94 -0.51 3.30 -1.18
CA GLU A 94 0.05 3.19 -2.54
C GLU A 94 0.32 4.57 -3.18
N VAL A 95 -0.59 5.53 -2.99
CA VAL A 95 -0.38 6.93 -3.43
C VAL A 95 0.84 7.53 -2.73
N GLY A 96 0.96 7.35 -1.42
CA GLY A 96 2.09 7.82 -0.64
C GLY A 96 3.42 7.23 -1.11
N LYS A 97 3.47 5.91 -1.35
CA LYS A 97 4.63 5.22 -1.93
C LYS A 97 5.02 5.81 -3.29
N ALA A 98 4.04 6.00 -4.18
CA ALA A 98 4.28 6.52 -5.53
C ALA A 98 4.85 7.96 -5.49
N LEU A 99 4.28 8.82 -4.64
CA LEU A 99 4.75 10.20 -4.46
C LEU A 99 6.15 10.25 -3.84
N ALA A 100 6.42 9.42 -2.82
CA ALA A 100 7.74 9.31 -2.20
C ALA A 100 8.78 8.84 -3.22
N LEU A 101 8.50 7.80 -4.00
CA LEU A 101 9.41 7.30 -5.05
C LEU A 101 9.69 8.35 -6.12
N LYS A 102 8.67 9.13 -6.54
CA LYS A 102 8.86 10.21 -7.50
C LYS A 102 9.80 11.28 -6.95
N ARG A 103 9.67 11.65 -5.67
CA ARG A 103 10.53 12.62 -4.98
C ARG A 103 11.97 12.11 -4.86
N ILE A 104 12.14 10.86 -4.40
CA ILE A 104 13.44 10.20 -4.22
C ILE A 104 14.19 10.15 -5.56
N LYS A 105 13.52 9.73 -6.63
CA LYS A 105 14.10 9.70 -7.98
C LYS A 105 14.48 11.09 -8.50
N ALA A 106 13.66 12.10 -8.24
CA ALA A 106 13.96 13.49 -8.64
C ALA A 106 15.21 14.04 -7.93
N GLN A 107 15.54 13.51 -6.75
CA GLN A 107 16.76 13.85 -5.99
C GLN A 107 17.97 12.98 -6.37
N GLY A 108 17.81 12.04 -7.31
CA GLY A 108 18.89 11.11 -7.70
C GLY A 108 19.21 10.05 -6.63
N LEU A 109 18.33 9.86 -5.67
CA LEU A 109 18.49 8.87 -4.59
C LEU A 109 17.90 7.51 -4.98
N ALA A 110 18.40 6.45 -4.34
CA ALA A 110 17.95 5.06 -4.54
C ALA A 110 17.45 4.47 -3.21
N GLU A 111 16.61 5.22 -2.51
CA GLU A 111 16.03 4.80 -1.23
C GLU A 111 14.65 4.18 -1.43
N PRO A 112 14.23 3.24 -0.56
CA PRO A 112 12.87 2.74 -0.57
C PRO A 112 11.88 3.79 -0.06
N PRO A 113 10.60 3.76 -0.50
CA PRO A 113 9.59 4.69 -0.04
C PRO A 113 9.27 4.45 1.45
N ASN A 114 9.15 5.54 2.20
CA ASN A 114 8.85 5.54 3.63
C ASN A 114 7.89 6.69 3.92
N ALA A 115 6.60 6.50 3.58
CA ALA A 115 5.60 7.57 3.57
C ALA A 115 4.49 7.33 4.61
N VAL A 116 4.01 8.40 5.22
CA VAL A 116 2.73 8.43 5.94
C VAL A 116 1.77 9.30 5.14
N THR A 117 0.58 8.79 4.84
CA THR A 117 -0.44 9.48 4.04
C THR A 117 -1.77 9.44 4.77
N VAL A 118 -2.33 10.61 5.04
CA VAL A 118 -3.60 10.75 5.77
C VAL A 118 -4.69 11.21 4.81
N VAL A 119 -5.84 10.54 4.88
CA VAL A 119 -7.08 10.96 4.24
C VAL A 119 -8.08 11.25 5.36
N GLY A 120 -8.49 12.50 5.48
CA GLY A 120 -9.40 12.96 6.51
C GLY A 120 -10.80 12.37 6.38
N LEU A 121 -11.51 12.29 7.49
CA LEU A 121 -12.91 11.87 7.51
C LEU A 121 -13.76 12.83 6.64
N GLY A 122 -14.50 12.27 5.69
CA GLY A 122 -15.32 13.02 4.72
C GLY A 122 -14.54 13.49 3.47
N GLU A 123 -13.22 13.26 3.40
CA GLU A 123 -12.38 13.60 2.25
C GLU A 123 -12.18 12.41 1.29
N GLU A 124 -12.70 11.22 1.63
CA GLU A 124 -12.45 9.98 0.92
C GLU A 124 -12.83 10.06 -0.56
N ALA A 125 -14.01 10.59 -0.85
CA ALA A 125 -14.48 10.72 -2.23
C ALA A 125 -13.63 11.73 -3.04
N ALA A 126 -13.27 12.86 -2.44
CA ALA A 126 -12.41 13.86 -3.08
C ALA A 126 -11.01 13.31 -3.35
N PHE A 127 -10.47 12.50 -2.43
CA PHE A 127 -9.19 11.82 -2.57
C PHE A 127 -9.22 10.75 -3.67
N LEU A 128 -10.27 9.91 -3.72
CA LEU A 128 -10.37 8.79 -4.65
C LEU A 128 -10.72 9.21 -6.08
N ASN A 129 -11.61 10.19 -6.24
CA ASN A 129 -12.17 10.58 -7.55
C ASN A 129 -11.14 10.81 -8.65
N PRO A 130 -10.03 11.53 -8.44
CA PRO A 130 -9.06 11.81 -9.51
C PRO A 130 -8.08 10.65 -9.77
N LEU A 131 -8.08 9.63 -8.92
CA LEU A 131 -7.10 8.53 -9.02
C LEU A 131 -7.43 7.61 -10.19
N PRO A 132 -6.42 7.07 -10.91
CA PRO A 132 -6.61 6.07 -11.94
C PRO A 132 -7.41 4.86 -11.43
N ALA A 133 -8.26 4.28 -12.29
CA ALA A 133 -9.12 3.16 -11.93
C ALA A 133 -8.35 1.91 -11.46
N ASP A 134 -7.12 1.71 -11.97
CA ASP A 134 -6.24 0.61 -11.58
C ASP A 134 -5.60 0.77 -10.20
N MET A 135 -5.73 1.94 -9.58
CA MET A 135 -5.39 2.12 -8.16
C MET A 135 -6.41 1.49 -7.22
N LEU A 136 -7.60 1.16 -7.71
CA LEU A 136 -8.64 0.51 -6.91
C LEU A 136 -8.23 -0.93 -6.59
N TRP A 137 -8.24 -1.27 -5.31
CA TRP A 137 -7.87 -2.61 -4.85
C TRP A 137 -8.75 -3.68 -5.52
N GLY A 138 -8.10 -4.64 -6.18
CA GLY A 138 -8.77 -5.70 -6.96
C GLY A 138 -8.84 -5.42 -8.47
N VAL A 139 -8.54 -4.21 -8.92
CA VAL A 139 -8.46 -3.88 -10.35
C VAL A 139 -7.07 -4.21 -10.89
N GLY A 140 -6.94 -5.39 -11.48
CA GLY A 140 -5.71 -5.81 -12.14
C GLY A 140 -5.64 -5.35 -13.60
N PRO A 141 -4.50 -5.63 -14.32
CA PRO A 141 -4.28 -5.14 -15.68
C PRO A 141 -5.39 -5.50 -16.69
N LYS A 142 -6.00 -6.69 -16.55
CA LYS A 142 -7.10 -7.12 -17.44
C LYS A 142 -8.37 -6.29 -17.21
N THR A 143 -8.73 -6.09 -15.93
CA THR A 143 -9.89 -5.28 -15.55
C THR A 143 -9.67 -3.82 -15.93
N SER A 144 -8.48 -3.27 -15.69
CA SER A 144 -8.10 -1.91 -16.09
C SER A 144 -8.21 -1.70 -17.60
N ALA A 145 -7.73 -2.65 -18.42
CA ALA A 145 -7.87 -2.58 -19.86
C ALA A 145 -9.35 -2.56 -20.28
N ARG A 146 -10.20 -3.40 -19.65
CA ARG A 146 -11.63 -3.44 -19.95
C ARG A 146 -12.35 -2.15 -19.55
N LEU A 147 -12.02 -1.58 -18.37
CA LEU A 147 -12.54 -0.29 -17.95
C LEU A 147 -12.16 0.82 -18.95
N THR A 148 -10.91 0.82 -19.41
CA THR A 148 -10.44 1.78 -20.43
C THR A 148 -11.22 1.68 -21.74
N GLU A 149 -11.54 0.47 -22.22
CA GLU A 149 -12.39 0.25 -23.41
C GLU A 149 -13.80 0.85 -23.23
N LEU A 150 -14.31 0.91 -22.00
CA LEU A 150 -15.60 1.51 -21.65
C LEU A 150 -15.50 3.03 -21.40
N GLY A 151 -14.31 3.63 -21.56
CA GLY A 151 -14.07 5.05 -21.28
C GLY A 151 -13.97 5.39 -19.80
N ILE A 152 -13.80 4.39 -18.93
CA ILE A 152 -13.63 4.54 -17.49
C ILE A 152 -12.15 4.59 -17.18
N HIS A 153 -11.65 5.75 -16.74
CA HIS A 153 -10.22 5.98 -16.50
C HIS A 153 -9.90 6.23 -15.04
N THR A 154 -10.86 6.74 -14.27
CA THR A 154 -10.66 7.11 -12.86
C THR A 154 -11.61 6.34 -11.94
N ILE A 155 -11.27 6.32 -10.63
CA ILE A 155 -12.17 5.78 -9.60
C ILE A 155 -13.48 6.58 -9.57
N GLY A 156 -13.41 7.89 -9.80
CA GLY A 156 -14.60 8.74 -9.90
C GLY A 156 -15.49 8.40 -11.11
N ASP A 157 -14.93 7.89 -12.21
CA ASP A 157 -15.73 7.41 -13.34
C ASP A 157 -16.45 6.12 -12.96
N ILE A 158 -15.79 5.18 -12.27
CA ILE A 158 -16.44 3.96 -11.76
C ILE A 158 -17.62 4.34 -10.84
N ALA A 159 -17.42 5.28 -9.93
CA ALA A 159 -18.46 5.69 -8.98
C ALA A 159 -19.71 6.31 -9.64
N LYS A 160 -19.59 6.81 -10.86
CA LYS A 160 -20.69 7.37 -11.66
C LYS A 160 -21.34 6.36 -12.58
N TRP A 161 -20.71 5.20 -12.78
CA TRP A 161 -21.20 4.18 -13.69
C TRP A 161 -22.41 3.45 -13.09
N PRO A 162 -23.45 3.15 -13.87
CA PRO A 162 -24.59 2.39 -13.39
C PRO A 162 -24.17 0.99 -12.92
N GLU A 163 -24.53 0.61 -11.71
CA GLU A 163 -24.16 -0.69 -11.12
C GLU A 163 -24.60 -1.87 -11.98
N SER A 164 -25.75 -1.72 -12.70
CA SER A 164 -26.28 -2.76 -13.58
C SER A 164 -25.47 -2.98 -14.85
N GLU A 165 -24.50 -2.10 -15.15
CA GLU A 165 -23.70 -2.13 -16.40
C GLU A 165 -22.21 -2.41 -16.13
N LEU A 166 -21.82 -2.57 -14.87
CA LEU A 166 -20.49 -2.99 -14.42
C LEU A 166 -20.41 -4.51 -14.34
#